data_21d46db3c9ffc70b34e761d6f02f3cea
#
_entry.id   21d46db3c9ffc70b34e761d6f02f3cea
#
_cell.length_a   1.000
_cell.length_b   1.000
_cell.length_c   1.000
_cell.angle_alpha   90.00
_cell.angle_beta   90.00
_cell.angle_gamma   90.00
#
_symmetry.space_group_name_H-M   'P 1'
#
loop_
_entity.id
_entity.type
_entity.pdbx_description
1 polymer ?
#
loop_
_entity_poly.entity_id
_entity_poly.type
_entity_poly.pdbx_seq_one_letter_code
_entity_poly.pdbx_strand_id
1 'polypeptide(L)'
;APRTLCITPKDAAGKQTLFVSDAYPGRIYKMDLEGNVLGYFGSSGKQLKQFGWIHEIACPSATELYVGELLNWRLQKITLRP
;
A
#
# COMPACT_ATOMS: atom_id res chain seq x y z
N ALA A 1 -7.61 10.55 5.55
CA ALA A 1 -7.89 10.89 4.14
C ALA A 1 -6.94 10.12 3.21
N PRO A 2 -7.43 9.58 2.10
CA PRO A 2 -6.58 8.90 1.13
C PRO A 2 -5.48 9.83 0.61
N ARG A 3 -4.26 9.35 0.56
CA ARG A 3 -3.10 10.15 0.15
C ARG A 3 -2.57 9.77 -1.21
N THR A 4 -2.40 8.48 -1.44
CA THR A 4 -1.92 7.97 -2.72
C THR A 4 -2.57 6.62 -3.00
N LEU A 5 -2.54 6.22 -4.25
CA LEU A 5 -3.08 4.94 -4.66
C LEU A 5 -2.18 4.29 -5.71
N CYS A 6 -2.28 2.98 -5.83
CA CYS A 6 -1.59 2.21 -6.84
C CYS A 6 -2.50 1.08 -7.32
N ILE A 7 -2.60 0.93 -8.63
CA ILE A 7 -3.34 -0.18 -9.24
C ILE A 7 -2.31 -1.14 -9.83
N THR A 8 -2.40 -2.43 -9.44
CA THR A 8 -1.48 -3.44 -9.97
C THR A 8 -1.73 -3.72 -11.44
N PRO A 9 -0.73 -4.24 -12.16
CA PRO A 9 -0.97 -4.85 -13.46
C PRO A 9 -1.96 -6.02 -13.32
N LYS A 10 -2.59 -6.38 -14.42
CA LYS A 10 -3.46 -7.57 -14.45
C LYS A 10 -2.65 -8.82 -14.14
N ASP A 11 -3.18 -9.66 -13.24
CA ASP A 11 -2.59 -10.96 -12.98
C ASP A 11 -3.00 -11.99 -14.05
N ALA A 12 -2.62 -13.27 -13.85
CA ALA A 12 -2.93 -14.33 -14.80
C ALA A 12 -4.43 -14.53 -15.00
N ALA A 13 -5.25 -14.17 -14.01
CA ALA A 13 -6.72 -14.23 -14.10
C ALA A 13 -7.34 -12.93 -14.62
N GLY A 14 -6.52 -11.95 -15.01
CA GLY A 14 -6.98 -10.66 -15.48
C GLY A 14 -7.44 -9.73 -14.37
N LYS A 15 -7.15 -10.05 -13.11
CA LYS A 15 -7.54 -9.25 -11.95
C LYS A 15 -6.51 -8.21 -11.62
N GLN A 16 -6.99 -7.07 -11.13
CA GLN A 16 -6.16 -5.99 -10.63
C GLN A 16 -6.54 -5.71 -9.18
N THR A 17 -5.54 -5.27 -8.41
CA THR A 17 -5.71 -4.90 -7.00
C THR A 17 -5.41 -3.42 -6.85
N LEU A 18 -6.17 -2.74 -6.01
CA LEU A 18 -5.97 -1.35 -5.68
C LEU A 18 -5.39 -1.26 -4.28
N PHE A 19 -4.28 -0.52 -4.13
CA PHE A 19 -3.73 -0.17 -2.83
C PHE A 19 -3.89 1.32 -2.59
N VAL A 20 -4.46 1.68 -1.45
CA VAL A 20 -4.72 3.07 -1.08
C VAL A 20 -4.07 3.34 0.26
N SER A 21 -3.25 4.37 0.32
CA SER A 21 -2.65 4.78 1.59
C SER A 21 -3.47 5.86 2.26
N ASP A 22 -3.46 5.82 3.60
CA ASP A 22 -3.97 6.88 4.45
C ASP A 22 -2.75 7.57 5.08
N ALA A 23 -2.65 8.87 4.94
CA ALA A 23 -1.50 9.61 5.47
C ALA A 23 -1.39 9.47 6.99
N TYR A 24 -2.52 9.42 7.65
CA TYR A 24 -2.62 9.23 9.09
C TYR A 24 -3.86 8.37 9.36
N PRO A 25 -3.72 7.23 10.01
CA PRO A 25 -2.61 6.75 10.84
C PRO A 25 -1.54 5.89 10.11
N GLY A 26 -1.31 6.06 8.83
CA GLY A 26 -0.26 5.33 8.14
C GLY A 26 -0.67 3.93 7.73
N ARG A 27 -1.90 3.74 7.33
CA ARG A 27 -2.41 2.46 6.86
C ARG A 27 -2.38 2.37 5.35
N ILE A 28 -2.26 1.14 4.87
CA ILE A 28 -2.44 0.82 3.46
C ILE A 28 -3.59 -0.17 3.36
N TYR A 29 -4.60 0.20 2.59
CA TYR A 29 -5.78 -0.62 2.34
C TYR A 29 -5.63 -1.36 1.02
N LYS A 30 -5.89 -2.65 1.05
CA LYS A 30 -5.98 -3.49 -0.15
C LYS A 30 -7.46 -3.57 -0.55
N MET A 31 -7.75 -3.23 -1.78
CA MET A 31 -9.12 -3.15 -2.27
C MET A 31 -9.24 -3.81 -3.64
N ASP A 32 -10.46 -4.24 -3.99
CA ASP A 32 -10.77 -4.56 -5.38
C ASP A 32 -11.19 -3.30 -6.14
N LEU A 33 -11.37 -3.41 -7.44
CA LEU A 33 -11.73 -2.26 -8.27
C LEU A 33 -13.19 -1.83 -8.09
N GLU A 34 -14.01 -2.63 -7.42
CA GLU A 34 -15.38 -2.28 -7.09
C GLU A 34 -15.47 -1.46 -5.81
N GLY A 35 -14.35 -1.24 -5.14
CA GLY A 35 -14.30 -0.44 -3.92
C GLY A 35 -14.43 -1.23 -2.62
N ASN A 36 -14.41 -2.56 -2.69
CA ASN A 36 -14.47 -3.39 -1.48
C ASN A 36 -13.10 -3.48 -0.83
N VAL A 37 -13.04 -3.24 0.48
CA VAL A 37 -11.81 -3.39 1.26
C VAL A 37 -11.58 -4.86 1.53
N LEU A 38 -10.45 -5.38 1.07
CA LEU A 38 -10.05 -6.78 1.25
C LEU A 38 -9.19 -6.97 2.49
N GLY A 39 -8.56 -5.91 2.97
CA GLY A 39 -7.72 -5.93 4.15
C GLY A 39 -6.92 -4.64 4.27
N TYR A 40 -6.18 -4.52 5.37
CA TYR A 40 -5.28 -3.39 5.55
C TYR A 40 -4.09 -3.80 6.42
N PHE A 41 -3.04 -2.98 6.38
CA PHE A 41 -1.87 -3.17 7.23
C PHE A 41 -1.21 -1.83 7.48
N GLY A 42 -0.30 -1.83 8.46
CA GLY A 42 0.48 -0.65 8.79
C GLY A 42 -0.09 0.14 9.95
N SER A 43 0.76 0.97 10.52
CA SER A 43 0.44 1.95 11.54
C SER A 43 1.46 3.07 11.45
N SER A 44 1.22 4.19 12.16
CA SER A 44 2.19 5.28 12.19
C SER A 44 3.42 4.90 13.00
N GLY A 45 4.60 5.30 12.52
CA GLY A 45 5.84 5.07 13.23
C GLY A 45 7.05 4.88 12.34
N LYS A 46 8.17 4.46 12.96
CA LYS A 46 9.46 4.28 12.29
C LYS A 46 9.89 2.82 12.17
N GLN A 47 9.18 1.89 12.79
CA GLN A 47 9.51 0.47 12.74
C GLN A 47 9.07 -0.15 11.42
N LEU A 48 9.46 -1.39 11.18
CA LEU A 48 9.01 -2.12 9.99
C LEU A 48 7.48 -2.23 9.99
N LYS A 49 6.87 -2.05 8.82
CA LYS A 49 5.41 -1.99 8.63
C LYS A 49 4.73 -0.86 9.39
N GLN A 50 5.51 0.11 9.87
CA GLN A 50 5.00 1.39 10.33
C GLN A 50 5.41 2.46 9.33
N PHE A 51 4.55 3.43 9.12
CA PHE A 51 4.77 4.43 8.07
C PHE A 51 4.66 5.84 8.62
N GLY A 52 5.60 6.68 8.22
CA GLY A 52 5.57 8.10 8.51
C GLY A 52 5.24 8.86 7.24
N TRP A 53 3.99 9.22 7.04
CA TRP A 53 3.48 9.96 5.90
C TRP A 53 3.85 9.28 4.58
N ILE A 54 3.06 8.31 4.18
CA ILE A 54 3.25 7.61 2.91
C ILE A 54 3.05 8.61 1.77
N HIS A 55 4.09 8.80 0.95
CA HIS A 55 4.06 9.73 -0.17
C HIS A 55 3.74 9.01 -1.48
N GLU A 56 4.29 7.84 -1.68
CA GLU A 56 4.11 7.09 -2.91
C GLU A 56 4.12 5.60 -2.66
N ILE A 57 3.36 4.86 -3.48
CA ILE A 57 3.33 3.40 -3.49
C ILE A 57 3.55 2.94 -4.92
N ALA A 58 4.48 1.99 -5.11
CA ALA A 58 4.58 1.21 -6.34
C ALA A 58 4.14 -0.21 -6.05
N CYS A 59 3.33 -0.79 -6.92
CA CYS A 59 2.75 -2.12 -6.71
C CYS A 59 2.88 -2.97 -7.98
N PRO A 60 4.07 -3.60 -8.18
CA PRO A 60 4.27 -4.46 -9.35
C PRO A 60 3.38 -5.70 -9.35
N SER A 61 2.88 -6.13 -8.19
CA SER A 61 1.93 -7.24 -8.07
C SER A 61 1.08 -7.07 -6.81
N ALA A 62 0.06 -7.93 -6.64
CA ALA A 62 -0.81 -7.89 -5.48
C ALA A 62 -0.10 -8.32 -4.18
N THR A 63 1.11 -8.86 -4.27
CA THR A 63 1.87 -9.35 -3.12
C THR A 63 3.15 -8.57 -2.85
N GLU A 64 3.45 -7.53 -3.63
CA GLU A 64 4.70 -6.81 -3.51
C GLU A 64 4.48 -5.32 -3.65
N LEU A 65 4.89 -4.56 -2.64
CA LEU A 65 4.76 -3.11 -2.61
C LEU A 65 6.11 -2.46 -2.29
N TYR A 66 6.32 -1.29 -2.87
CA TYR A 66 7.39 -0.38 -2.49
C TYR A 66 6.75 0.89 -1.98
N VAL A 67 7.07 1.27 -0.74
CA VAL A 67 6.42 2.39 -0.05
C VAL A 67 7.46 3.46 0.28
N GLY A 68 7.30 4.64 -0.28
CA GLY A 68 8.13 5.80 0.03
C GLY A 68 7.51 6.63 1.15
N GLU A 69 8.29 6.90 2.20
CA GLU A 69 7.82 7.61 3.39
C GLU A 69 8.52 8.96 3.52
N LEU A 70 7.73 10.02 3.56
CA LEU A 70 8.26 11.37 3.63
C LEU A 70 8.88 11.69 5.00
N LEU A 71 8.18 11.37 6.09
CA LEU A 71 8.66 11.72 7.43
C LEU A 71 9.86 10.89 7.89
N ASN A 72 9.97 9.66 7.43
CA ASN A 72 11.05 8.75 7.83
C ASN A 72 12.21 8.70 6.84
N TRP A 73 12.12 9.43 5.74
CA TRP A 73 13.16 9.48 4.70
C TRP A 73 13.62 8.09 4.27
N ARG A 74 12.66 7.19 4.02
CA ARG A 74 13.02 5.82 3.66
C ARG A 74 12.06 5.23 2.63
N LEU A 75 12.51 4.11 2.05
CA LEU A 75 11.72 3.26 1.17
C LEU A 75 11.59 1.90 1.85
N GLN A 76 10.38 1.38 1.96
CA GLN A 76 10.14 0.02 2.41
C GLN A 76 9.65 -0.86 1.26
N LYS A 77 10.23 -2.05 1.16
CA LYS A 77 9.69 -3.13 0.34
C LYS A 77 8.83 -4.02 1.22
N ILE A 78 7.57 -4.16 0.87
CA ILE A 78 6.61 -4.96 1.63
C ILE A 78 6.19 -6.15 0.78
N THR A 79 6.30 -7.34 1.36
CA THR A 79 5.80 -8.56 0.74
C THR A 79 4.57 -9.01 1.50
N LEU A 80 3.47 -9.18 0.77
CA LEU A 80 2.19 -9.59 1.33
C LEU A 80 1.95 -11.06 1.04
N ARG A 81 1.17 -11.70 1.88
CA ARG A 81 0.68 -13.05 1.59
C ARG A 81 -0.41 -12.96 0.53
N PRO A 82 -0.47 -13.94 -0.39
CA PRO A 82 -1.52 -14.01 -1.39
C PRO A 82 -2.92 -14.08 -0.78
#